data_4bb0aaf753504e4cd490347b4e27bb11
#
_entry.id   4bb0aaf753504e4cd490347b4e27bb11
#
_cell.length_a   1.000
_cell.length_b   1.000
_cell.length_c   1.000
_cell.angle_alpha   90.00
_cell.angle_beta   90.00
_cell.angle_gamma   90.00
#
_symmetry.space_group_name_H-M   'P 1'
#
loop_
_entity.id
_entity.type
_entity.pdbx_description
1 polymer ?
#
loop_
_entity_poly.entity_id
_entity_poly.type
_entity_poly.pdbx_seq_one_letter_code
_entity_poly.pdbx_strand_id
1 'polypeptide(L)'
;MSNDLALSIVKNKADVAAFWKLFDSYINELSVNVSLGDDFDLDYFYSDEYRDAIEKLRIRDKNPLRILFINKEEIIIGFLMYVTYFDEDGKCFLMEYYIQPNYRNLGYGKSAYLKAEKYINDEGALYVELTPTNELNERFWGGVGFKKSEDMDEDNKYYYRKLL
;
A
#
# COMPACT_ATOMS: atom_id res chain seq x y z
N MET A 1 23.35 -4.64 11.96
CA MET A 1 22.03 -5.28 11.93
C MET A 1 21.35 -4.99 10.64
N SER A 2 21.27 -6.00 9.84
CA SER A 2 20.66 -5.83 8.55
C SER A 2 19.15 -5.84 8.69
N ASN A 3 18.51 -4.79 8.21
CA ASN A 3 17.10 -4.82 7.91
C ASN A 3 16.95 -5.54 6.57
N ASP A 4 17.29 -6.84 6.54
CA ASP A 4 17.24 -7.63 5.33
C ASP A 4 15.79 -7.93 4.97
N LEU A 5 15.14 -6.90 4.46
CA LEU A 5 13.80 -7.03 3.92
C LEU A 5 13.90 -7.33 2.43
N ALA A 6 13.01 -8.18 1.96
CA ALA A 6 12.85 -8.46 0.54
C ALA A 6 11.40 -8.20 0.14
N LEU A 7 11.22 -7.77 -1.10
CA LEU A 7 9.89 -7.60 -1.67
C LEU A 7 9.64 -8.74 -2.67
N SER A 8 8.43 -9.27 -2.68
CA SER A 8 8.03 -10.27 -3.66
C SER A 8 6.63 -9.97 -4.20
N ILE A 9 6.46 -10.12 -5.51
CA ILE A 9 5.18 -9.83 -6.14
C ILE A 9 4.20 -10.98 -5.93
N VAL A 10 2.95 -10.66 -5.62
CA VAL A 10 1.84 -11.62 -5.57
C VAL A 10 1.49 -12.02 -6.99
N LYS A 11 1.62 -13.30 -7.35
CA LYS A 11 1.40 -13.76 -8.73
C LYS A 11 0.63 -15.07 -8.87
N ASN A 12 0.83 -16.05 -7.99
CA ASN A 12 0.16 -17.34 -8.10
C ASN A 12 -0.99 -17.48 -7.09
N LYS A 13 -1.74 -18.59 -7.18
CA LYS A 13 -2.90 -18.82 -6.30
C LYS A 13 -2.53 -18.86 -4.82
N ALA A 14 -1.38 -19.43 -4.49
CA ALA A 14 -0.90 -19.50 -3.10
C ALA A 14 -0.59 -18.10 -2.57
N ASP A 15 0.04 -17.27 -3.39
CA ASP A 15 0.32 -15.86 -3.03
C ASP A 15 -0.98 -15.10 -2.80
N VAL A 16 -1.95 -15.26 -3.69
CA VAL A 16 -3.25 -14.58 -3.58
C VAL A 16 -3.96 -14.99 -2.29
N ALA A 17 -3.97 -16.27 -1.96
CA ALA A 17 -4.58 -16.76 -0.71
C ALA A 17 -3.87 -16.17 0.52
N ALA A 18 -2.54 -16.16 0.53
CA ALA A 18 -1.75 -15.57 1.61
C ALA A 18 -2.01 -14.07 1.73
N PHE A 19 -2.13 -13.37 0.61
CA PHE A 19 -2.46 -11.95 0.60
C PHE A 19 -3.81 -11.67 1.27
N TRP A 20 -4.86 -12.40 0.90
CA TRP A 20 -6.19 -12.14 1.46
C TRP A 20 -6.25 -12.42 2.96
N LYS A 21 -5.53 -13.42 3.43
CA LYS A 21 -5.41 -13.70 4.86
C LYS A 21 -4.78 -12.52 5.60
N LEU A 22 -3.71 -11.96 5.03
CA LEU A 22 -3.02 -10.80 5.60
C LEU A 22 -3.90 -9.55 5.51
N PHE A 23 -4.60 -9.37 4.39
CA PHE A 23 -5.52 -8.25 4.18
C PHE A 23 -6.67 -8.28 5.19
N ASP A 24 -7.22 -9.45 5.49
CA ASP A 24 -8.26 -9.58 6.51
C ASP A 24 -7.76 -9.10 7.88
N SER A 25 -6.52 -9.41 8.22
CA SER A 25 -5.91 -8.92 9.47
C SER A 25 -5.78 -7.39 9.46
N TYR A 26 -5.42 -6.81 8.33
CA TYR A 26 -5.34 -5.37 8.15
C TYR A 26 -6.71 -4.71 8.35
N ILE A 27 -7.76 -5.24 7.71
CA ILE A 27 -9.11 -4.70 7.82
C ILE A 27 -9.65 -4.87 9.24
N ASN A 28 -9.40 -6.01 9.89
CA ASN A 28 -9.77 -6.22 11.30
C ASN A 28 -9.15 -5.17 12.21
N GLU A 29 -7.89 -4.84 12.00
CA GLU A 29 -7.22 -3.79 12.78
C GLU A 29 -7.85 -2.42 12.54
N LEU A 30 -8.16 -2.09 11.30
CA LEU A 30 -8.85 -0.84 10.97
C LEU A 30 -10.22 -0.77 11.65
N SER A 31 -10.92 -1.89 11.76
CA SER A 31 -12.26 -1.94 12.33
C SER A 31 -12.32 -1.57 13.80
N VAL A 32 -11.26 -1.83 14.56
CA VAL A 32 -11.20 -1.47 15.98
C VAL A 32 -10.67 -0.06 16.21
N ASN A 33 -10.34 0.64 15.14
CA ASN A 33 -9.79 1.99 15.20
C ASN A 33 -10.93 3.00 14.99
N VAL A 34 -11.38 3.62 16.05
CA VAL A 34 -12.52 4.55 16.05
C VAL A 34 -12.36 5.80 15.19
N SER A 35 -11.17 6.04 14.64
CA SER A 35 -10.90 7.23 13.83
C SER A 35 -11.39 7.12 12.38
N LEU A 36 -11.95 5.98 11.97
CA LEU A 36 -12.31 5.74 10.56
C LEU A 36 -13.63 6.38 10.12
N GLY A 37 -14.47 6.81 11.06
CA GLY A 37 -15.74 7.45 10.74
C GLY A 37 -16.83 6.49 10.26
N ASP A 38 -18.02 7.04 10.03
CA ASP A 38 -19.22 6.27 9.71
C ASP A 38 -19.27 5.75 8.26
N ASP A 39 -18.38 6.24 7.39
CA ASP A 39 -18.37 5.91 5.97
C ASP A 39 -17.53 4.67 5.61
N PHE A 40 -16.91 4.04 6.61
CA PHE A 40 -16.06 2.88 6.38
C PHE A 40 -16.91 1.60 6.38
N ASP A 41 -17.07 1.01 5.19
CA ASP A 41 -17.84 -0.22 5.02
C ASP A 41 -16.93 -1.45 5.11
N LEU A 42 -16.85 -2.03 6.31
CA LEU A 42 -16.05 -3.23 6.58
C LEU A 42 -16.52 -4.44 5.78
N ASP A 43 -17.85 -4.63 5.70
CA ASP A 43 -18.43 -5.79 5.05
C ASP A 43 -18.02 -5.85 3.58
N TYR A 44 -17.93 -4.70 2.94
CA TYR A 44 -17.48 -4.61 1.55
C TYR A 44 -16.06 -5.18 1.38
N PHE A 45 -15.14 -4.83 2.29
CA PHE A 45 -13.74 -5.28 2.19
C PHE A 45 -13.58 -6.80 2.41
N TYR A 46 -14.55 -7.45 3.06
CA TYR A 46 -14.56 -8.90 3.20
C TYR A 46 -15.34 -9.61 2.09
N SER A 47 -16.01 -8.86 1.22
CA SER A 47 -16.89 -9.43 0.19
C SER A 47 -16.13 -10.04 -0.98
N ASP A 48 -16.74 -11.02 -1.62
CA ASP A 48 -16.23 -11.57 -2.87
C ASP A 48 -16.22 -10.52 -3.99
N GLU A 49 -17.17 -9.58 -3.96
CA GLU A 49 -17.24 -8.48 -4.91
C GLU A 49 -15.96 -7.62 -4.87
N TYR A 50 -15.48 -7.28 -3.69
CA TYR A 50 -14.24 -6.51 -3.54
C TYR A 50 -13.02 -7.33 -4.00
N ARG A 51 -12.95 -8.61 -3.60
CA ARG A 51 -11.83 -9.49 -3.97
C ARG A 51 -11.77 -9.71 -5.47
N ASP A 52 -12.91 -9.89 -6.12
CA ASP A 52 -13.00 -10.04 -7.58
C ASP A 52 -12.59 -8.75 -8.29
N ALA A 53 -12.98 -7.59 -7.76
CA ALA A 53 -12.60 -6.30 -8.33
C ALA A 53 -11.07 -6.09 -8.26
N ILE A 54 -10.47 -6.41 -7.12
CA ILE A 54 -9.01 -6.32 -6.95
C ILE A 54 -8.29 -7.28 -7.89
N GLU A 55 -8.78 -8.51 -8.04
CA GLU A 55 -8.17 -9.49 -8.93
C GLU A 55 -8.25 -9.05 -10.40
N LYS A 56 -9.36 -8.48 -10.83
CA LYS A 56 -9.49 -7.91 -12.18
C LYS A 56 -8.48 -6.81 -12.43
N LEU A 57 -8.25 -5.95 -11.45
CA LEU A 57 -7.23 -4.89 -11.55
C LEU A 57 -5.83 -5.49 -11.63
N ARG A 58 -5.58 -6.54 -10.84
CA ARG A 58 -4.25 -7.16 -10.76
C ARG A 58 -3.84 -7.83 -12.06
N ILE A 59 -4.78 -8.49 -12.74
CA ILE A 59 -4.49 -9.28 -13.96
C ILE A 59 -4.69 -8.50 -15.27
N ARG A 60 -5.19 -7.26 -15.20
CA ARG A 60 -5.42 -6.48 -16.43
C ARG A 60 -4.10 -6.12 -17.11
N ASP A 61 -4.14 -5.97 -18.44
CA ASP A 61 -2.94 -5.70 -19.24
C ASP A 61 -2.41 -4.28 -19.06
N LYS A 62 -3.32 -3.30 -18.98
CA LYS A 62 -2.98 -1.88 -18.91
C LYS A 62 -2.98 -1.40 -17.46
N ASN A 63 -1.85 -0.85 -17.01
CA ASN A 63 -1.69 -0.31 -15.66
C ASN A 63 -2.20 -1.28 -14.58
N PRO A 64 -1.66 -2.51 -14.52
CA PRO A 64 -2.15 -3.49 -13.55
C PRO A 64 -1.86 -3.07 -12.11
N LEU A 65 -2.76 -3.44 -11.22
CA LEU A 65 -2.51 -3.33 -9.79
C LEU A 65 -1.37 -4.26 -9.43
N ARG A 66 -0.40 -3.73 -8.68
CA ARG A 66 0.68 -4.53 -8.11
C ARG A 66 0.46 -4.72 -6.62
N ILE A 67 0.65 -5.93 -6.16
CA ILE A 67 0.65 -6.26 -4.73
C ILE A 67 2.01 -6.86 -4.43
N LEU A 68 2.74 -6.24 -3.53
CA LEU A 68 4.05 -6.73 -3.09
C LEU A 68 3.95 -7.16 -1.64
N PHE A 69 4.48 -8.35 -1.34
CA PHE A 69 4.74 -8.75 0.03
C PHE A 69 6.02 -8.09 0.53
N ILE A 70 6.03 -7.76 1.79
CA ILE A 70 7.23 -7.34 2.51
C ILE A 70 7.66 -8.55 3.36
N ASN A 71 8.83 -9.08 3.05
CA ASN A 71 9.34 -10.29 3.70
C ASN A 71 10.54 -9.96 4.56
N LYS A 72 10.53 -10.47 5.79
CA LYS A 72 11.70 -10.50 6.65
C LYS A 72 12.13 -11.95 6.77
N GLU A 73 13.26 -12.28 6.15
CA GLU A 73 13.65 -13.68 5.95
C GLU A 73 12.53 -14.42 5.21
N GLU A 74 11.97 -15.48 5.74
CA GLU A 74 10.89 -16.24 5.12
C GLU A 74 9.50 -15.85 5.63
N ILE A 75 9.41 -14.79 6.45
CA ILE A 75 8.17 -14.36 7.08
C ILE A 75 7.62 -13.16 6.35
N ILE A 76 6.34 -13.23 5.94
CA ILE A 76 5.63 -12.09 5.38
C ILE A 76 5.21 -11.18 6.53
N ILE A 77 5.78 -9.98 6.60
CA ILE A 77 5.49 -9.01 7.67
C ILE A 77 4.56 -7.89 7.26
N GLY A 78 4.23 -7.79 5.98
CA GLY A 78 3.35 -6.75 5.48
C GLY A 78 3.15 -6.82 3.98
N PHE A 79 2.46 -5.81 3.46
CA PHE A 79 2.23 -5.71 2.02
C PHE A 79 2.04 -4.26 1.60
N LEU A 80 2.14 -4.02 0.30
CA LEU A 80 1.71 -2.76 -0.31
C LEU A 80 0.98 -3.04 -1.62
N MET A 81 0.04 -2.16 -1.94
CA MET A 81 -0.76 -2.22 -3.17
C MET A 81 -0.64 -0.88 -3.89
N TYR A 82 -0.32 -0.91 -5.17
CA TYR A 82 -0.21 0.30 -5.95
C TYR A 82 -0.55 0.08 -7.42
N VAL A 83 -0.89 1.18 -8.10
CA VAL A 83 -1.12 1.20 -9.55
C VAL A 83 -0.26 2.33 -10.12
N THR A 84 0.48 2.05 -11.18
CA THR A 84 1.22 3.09 -11.92
C THR A 84 0.52 3.34 -13.25
N TYR A 85 0.20 4.61 -13.51
CA TYR A 85 -0.49 5.04 -14.73
C TYR A 85 0.52 5.49 -15.77
N PHE A 86 1.16 4.52 -16.41
CA PHE A 86 2.23 4.76 -17.40
C PHE A 86 1.78 5.52 -18.62
N ASP A 87 0.53 5.34 -19.02
CA ASP A 87 -0.07 5.96 -20.20
C ASP A 87 -0.64 7.37 -19.93
N GLU A 88 -0.53 7.83 -18.71
CA GLU A 88 -0.92 9.17 -18.30
C GLU A 88 0.34 9.98 -17.94
N ASP A 89 0.44 10.44 -16.71
CA ASP A 89 1.55 11.28 -16.24
C ASP A 89 2.63 10.52 -15.45
N GLY A 90 2.56 9.19 -15.45
CA GLY A 90 3.54 8.37 -14.72
C GLY A 90 3.31 8.32 -13.23
N LYS A 91 2.11 8.66 -12.77
CA LYS A 91 1.76 8.60 -11.35
C LYS A 91 1.69 7.17 -10.86
N CYS A 92 2.34 6.87 -9.75
CA CYS A 92 2.11 5.67 -8.98
C CYS A 92 1.21 6.04 -7.80
N PHE A 93 -0.01 5.51 -7.79
CA PHE A 93 -0.93 5.71 -6.67
C PHE A 93 -0.77 4.56 -5.68
N LEU A 94 -0.28 4.87 -4.49
CA LEU A 94 -0.12 3.89 -3.41
C LEU A 94 -1.45 3.77 -2.67
N MET A 95 -2.13 2.64 -2.87
CA MET A 95 -3.48 2.42 -2.35
C MET A 95 -3.47 1.98 -0.90
N GLU A 96 -2.62 0.99 -0.58
CA GLU A 96 -2.56 0.41 0.76
C GLU A 96 -1.11 0.10 1.13
N TYR A 97 -0.78 0.29 2.39
CA TYR A 97 0.53 -0.02 2.96
C TYR A 97 0.35 -0.53 4.38
N TYR A 98 0.82 -1.74 4.66
CA TYR A 98 0.58 -2.38 5.94
C TYR A 98 1.81 -3.13 6.42
N ILE A 99 2.19 -2.87 7.66
CA ILE A 99 3.17 -3.67 8.42
C ILE A 99 2.42 -4.27 9.61
N GLN A 100 2.58 -5.57 9.82
CA GLN A 100 1.95 -6.25 10.96
C GLN A 100 2.39 -5.61 12.28
N PRO A 101 1.48 -5.50 13.28
CA PRO A 101 1.75 -4.78 14.52
C PRO A 101 3.05 -5.18 15.24
N ASN A 102 3.36 -6.48 15.25
CA ASN A 102 4.55 -6.99 15.93
C ASN A 102 5.87 -6.54 15.31
N TYR A 103 5.81 -5.98 14.10
CA TYR A 103 7.01 -5.55 13.35
C TYR A 103 7.07 -4.03 13.21
N ARG A 104 6.23 -3.28 13.93
CA ARG A 104 6.21 -1.82 13.91
C ARG A 104 7.20 -1.24 14.90
N ASN A 105 7.56 0.04 14.70
CA ASN A 105 8.48 0.81 15.53
C ASN A 105 9.89 0.20 15.61
N LEU A 106 10.26 -0.57 14.58
CA LEU A 106 11.58 -1.19 14.44
C LEU A 106 12.31 -0.71 13.19
N GLY A 107 11.74 0.29 12.48
CA GLY A 107 12.33 0.83 11.26
C GLY A 107 11.98 0.06 9.98
N TYR A 108 11.24 -1.03 10.06
CA TYR A 108 10.88 -1.84 8.88
C TYR A 108 9.98 -1.10 7.91
N GLY A 109 9.02 -0.30 8.40
CA GLY A 109 8.12 0.45 7.55
C GLY A 109 8.86 1.40 6.61
N LYS A 110 9.81 2.16 7.13
CA LYS A 110 10.63 3.07 6.34
C LYS A 110 11.54 2.31 5.37
N SER A 111 12.22 1.28 5.86
CA SER A 111 13.13 0.48 5.05
C SER A 111 12.40 -0.22 3.90
N ALA A 112 11.24 -0.81 4.17
CA ALA A 112 10.43 -1.49 3.17
C ALA A 112 9.92 -0.51 2.12
N TYR A 113 9.43 0.67 2.55
CA TYR A 113 8.95 1.66 1.60
C TYR A 113 10.06 2.12 0.67
N LEU A 114 11.26 2.40 1.19
CA LEU A 114 12.36 2.86 0.34
C LEU A 114 12.79 1.79 -0.68
N LYS A 115 12.72 0.52 -0.34
CA LYS A 115 12.92 -0.57 -1.29
C LYS A 115 11.82 -0.62 -2.34
N ALA A 116 10.58 -0.46 -1.92
CA ALA A 116 9.44 -0.42 -2.83
C ALA A 116 9.52 0.78 -3.77
N GLU A 117 9.93 1.93 -3.28
CA GLU A 117 10.12 3.13 -4.09
C GLU A 117 11.14 2.90 -5.20
N LYS A 118 12.26 2.24 -4.89
CA LYS A 118 13.25 1.90 -5.91
C LYS A 118 12.64 0.98 -6.97
N TYR A 119 11.89 -0.03 -6.56
CA TYR A 119 11.19 -0.94 -7.46
C TYR A 119 10.22 -0.18 -8.37
N ILE A 120 9.42 0.70 -7.79
CA ILE A 120 8.44 1.53 -8.50
C ILE A 120 9.13 2.47 -9.49
N ASN A 121 10.23 3.09 -9.08
CA ASN A 121 11.03 3.95 -9.93
C ASN A 121 11.64 3.17 -11.10
N ASP A 122 12.20 1.99 -10.84
CA ASP A 122 12.77 1.12 -11.86
C ASP A 122 11.73 0.65 -12.89
N GLU A 123 10.47 0.54 -12.49
CA GLU A 123 9.35 0.22 -13.40
C GLU A 123 8.99 1.39 -14.33
N GLY A 124 9.40 2.61 -14.01
CA GLY A 124 9.16 3.79 -14.83
C GLY A 124 8.20 4.82 -14.28
N ALA A 125 7.74 4.68 -13.03
CA ALA A 125 6.92 5.71 -12.40
C ALA A 125 7.72 7.01 -12.22
N LEU A 126 7.05 8.15 -12.33
CA LEU A 126 7.70 9.46 -12.21
C LEU A 126 7.48 10.08 -10.83
N TYR A 127 6.41 9.74 -10.17
CA TYR A 127 6.13 10.18 -8.80
C TYR A 127 5.16 9.23 -8.11
N VAL A 128 5.15 9.28 -6.78
CA VAL A 128 4.21 8.50 -5.96
C VAL A 128 3.23 9.46 -5.29
N GLU A 129 1.97 9.07 -5.27
CA GLU A 129 0.89 9.83 -4.65
C GLU A 129 0.10 8.94 -3.70
N LEU A 130 -0.30 9.50 -2.56
CA LEU A 130 -1.17 8.81 -1.61
C LEU A 130 -1.96 9.82 -0.77
N THR A 131 -2.97 9.32 -0.05
CA THR A 131 -3.72 10.11 0.93
C THR A 131 -3.53 9.50 2.32
N PRO A 132 -2.78 10.15 3.21
CA PRO A 132 -2.62 9.66 4.58
C PRO A 132 -3.96 9.67 5.34
N THR A 133 -4.17 8.69 6.21
CA THR A 133 -5.43 8.54 6.94
C THR A 133 -5.48 9.34 8.24
N ASN A 134 -4.33 9.70 8.82
CA ASN A 134 -4.28 10.41 10.10
C ASN A 134 -2.92 11.11 10.26
N GLU A 135 -2.76 11.87 11.34
CA GLU A 135 -1.51 12.62 11.63
C GLU A 135 -0.29 11.72 11.77
N LEU A 136 -0.45 10.53 12.32
CA LEU A 136 0.65 9.59 12.48
C LEU A 136 1.16 9.14 11.11
N ASN A 137 0.24 8.83 10.19
CA ASN A 137 0.58 8.48 8.82
C ASN A 137 1.20 9.65 8.07
N GLU A 138 0.70 10.87 8.28
CA GLU A 138 1.28 12.07 7.68
C GLU A 138 2.74 12.23 8.08
N ARG A 139 3.07 12.00 9.34
CA ARG A 139 4.46 12.06 9.85
C ARG A 139 5.31 10.97 9.22
N PHE A 140 4.77 9.76 9.10
CA PHE A 140 5.50 8.65 8.49
C PHE A 140 5.86 8.99 7.04
N TRP A 141 4.88 9.41 6.26
CA TRP A 141 5.10 9.71 4.84
C TRP A 141 5.97 10.93 4.65
N GLY A 142 5.82 11.94 5.47
CA GLY A 142 6.73 13.09 5.48
C GLY A 142 8.16 12.69 5.80
N GLY A 143 8.33 11.73 6.72
CA GLY A 143 9.64 11.21 7.10
C GLY A 143 10.36 10.43 6.00
N VAL A 144 9.64 9.91 5.00
CA VAL A 144 10.24 9.25 3.83
C VAL A 144 10.25 10.14 2.58
N GLY A 145 9.92 11.42 2.73
CA GLY A 145 10.11 12.42 1.68
C GLY A 145 8.87 12.90 0.95
N PHE A 146 7.68 12.47 1.36
CA PHE A 146 6.44 12.98 0.78
C PHE A 146 6.14 14.38 1.26
N LYS A 147 5.54 15.18 0.39
CA LYS A 147 5.10 16.54 0.69
C LYS A 147 3.60 16.67 0.45
N LYS A 148 2.92 17.38 1.35
CA LYS A 148 1.51 17.71 1.20
C LYS A 148 1.32 18.58 -0.04
N SER A 149 0.38 18.18 -0.91
CA SER A 149 0.00 18.95 -2.09
C SER A 149 -1.14 19.92 -1.74
N GLU A 150 -1.54 20.71 -2.74
CA GLU A 150 -2.72 21.58 -2.63
C GLU A 150 -3.98 20.89 -3.16
N ASP A 151 -3.86 19.68 -3.67
CA ASP A 151 -4.97 18.93 -4.27
C ASP A 151 -5.61 18.00 -3.26
N MET A 152 -6.94 17.92 -3.30
CA MET A 152 -7.74 17.07 -2.42
C MET A 152 -8.41 15.94 -3.20
N ASP A 153 -8.64 14.82 -2.51
CA ASP A 153 -9.46 13.74 -3.04
C ASP A 153 -10.97 14.02 -2.81
N GLU A 154 -11.81 13.05 -3.18
CA GLU A 154 -13.27 13.17 -3.06
C GLU A 154 -13.74 13.32 -1.61
N ASP A 155 -12.94 12.87 -0.65
CA ASP A 155 -13.25 12.94 0.79
C ASP A 155 -12.64 14.18 1.46
N ASN A 156 -12.16 15.14 0.67
CA ASN A 156 -11.51 16.38 1.13
C ASN A 156 -10.22 16.13 1.91
N LYS A 157 -9.51 15.04 1.56
CA LYS A 157 -8.19 14.76 2.11
C LYS A 157 -7.12 15.17 1.10
N TYR A 158 -6.05 15.80 1.59
CA TYR A 158 -4.95 16.23 0.74
C TYR A 158 -4.12 15.06 0.27
N TYR A 159 -3.77 15.06 -1.02
CA TYR A 159 -2.76 14.13 -1.55
C TYR A 159 -1.38 14.53 -1.08
N TYR A 160 -0.57 13.53 -0.76
CA TYR A 160 0.86 13.69 -0.50
C TYR A 160 1.61 13.09 -1.68
N ARG A 161 2.66 13.77 -2.14
CA ARG A 161 3.42 13.38 -3.34
C ARG A 161 4.91 13.36 -3.08
N LYS A 162 5.59 12.45 -3.79
CA LYS A 162 7.06 12.39 -3.80
C LYS A 162 7.52 12.17 -5.22
N LEU A 163 8.36 13.07 -5.73
CA LEU A 163 9.00 12.90 -7.04
C LEU A 163 10.08 11.83 -6.95
N LEU A 164 10.18 11.01 -7.97
CA LEU A 164 11.18 9.93 -8.05
C LEU A 164 12.38 10.31 -8.91
#